data_e49337cee62d07eafc54c8daef2561af
#
_entry.id   e49337cee62d07eafc54c8daef2561af
#
_cell.length_a   1.000
_cell.length_b   1.000
_cell.length_c   1.000
_cell.angle_alpha   90.00
_cell.angle_beta   90.00
_cell.angle_gamma   90.00
#
_symmetry.space_group_name_H-M   'P 1'
#
loop_
_entity.id
_entity.type
_entity.pdbx_description
1 polymer ?
#
loop_
_entity_poly.entity_id
_entity_poly.type
_entity_poly.pdbx_seq_one_letter_code
_entity_poly.pdbx_strand_id
1 'polypeptide(L)'
;MTSFDPKNYSISKLQALLSSAVAPRPIALASSIDADGNPNLSPFSFYNIFSANPPILIFSPARRVRDNTTKHTLHNVAAINEVVINVVSYDIIQQMSLSSTEYAQGVNEFNKAGFTMLKSDLVRPFRVAESPIQMECRVNEIKPLGQDKGAGNLVICEVLKVHVSNAVMAENNTIDQEKLDLVARGGGSYYIRARDGFLEIPKPLRSIGIGVDMLPESVRKSNILTGNDLGLLGNVEALPTKEYTEAFWKQPSQSLLINKLKTTEERHLKAKEFLEQKNVLDAWCVLLKINHST
;
A
#
# COMPACT_ATOMS: atom_id res chain seq x y z
N MET A 1 2.56 -25.26 8.89
CA MET A 1 2.08 -24.46 7.76
C MET A 1 0.95 -25.23 7.09
N THR A 2 -0.16 -24.56 6.71
CA THR A 2 -1.28 -25.19 6.00
C THR A 2 -1.19 -24.81 4.51
N SER A 3 -1.33 -25.80 3.62
CA SER A 3 -1.26 -25.59 2.18
C SER A 3 -2.65 -25.71 1.56
N PHE A 4 -2.91 -24.90 0.54
CA PHE A 4 -4.18 -24.86 -0.17
C PHE A 4 -3.94 -25.04 -1.68
N ASP A 5 -4.64 -26.01 -2.29
CA ASP A 5 -4.69 -26.13 -3.76
C ASP A 5 -5.93 -25.37 -4.27
N PRO A 6 -5.74 -24.30 -5.07
CA PRO A 6 -6.85 -23.50 -5.60
C PRO A 6 -7.94 -24.30 -6.33
N LYS A 7 -7.57 -25.41 -6.97
CA LYS A 7 -8.50 -26.27 -7.70
C LYS A 7 -9.54 -26.96 -6.81
N ASN A 8 -9.24 -27.10 -5.52
CA ASN A 8 -10.09 -27.79 -4.54
C ASN A 8 -11.04 -26.82 -3.81
N TYR A 9 -11.07 -25.56 -4.19
CA TYR A 9 -11.88 -24.53 -3.54
C TYR A 9 -13.02 -24.05 -4.43
N SER A 10 -14.17 -23.77 -3.82
CA SER A 10 -15.20 -22.98 -4.51
C SER A 10 -14.64 -21.57 -4.78
N ILE A 11 -15.10 -20.95 -5.89
CA ILE A 11 -14.67 -19.61 -6.30
C ILE A 11 -14.83 -18.60 -5.15
N SER A 12 -15.93 -18.64 -4.41
CA SER A 12 -16.19 -17.74 -3.27
C SER A 12 -15.16 -17.92 -2.14
N LYS A 13 -14.82 -19.15 -1.79
CA LYS A 13 -13.82 -19.44 -0.74
C LYS A 13 -12.42 -19.02 -1.20
N LEU A 14 -12.06 -19.31 -2.46
CA LEU A 14 -10.78 -18.87 -3.02
C LEU A 14 -10.68 -17.35 -3.07
N GLN A 15 -11.74 -16.67 -3.51
CA GLN A 15 -11.79 -15.20 -3.52
C GLN A 15 -11.64 -14.62 -2.12
N ALA A 16 -12.30 -15.19 -1.11
CA ALA A 16 -12.16 -14.76 0.29
C ALA A 16 -10.72 -14.94 0.80
N LEU A 17 -10.10 -16.10 0.52
CA LEU A 17 -8.71 -16.38 0.88
C LEU A 17 -7.75 -15.38 0.24
N LEU A 18 -7.81 -15.23 -1.08
CA LEU A 18 -6.90 -14.36 -1.84
C LEU A 18 -7.10 -12.89 -1.48
N SER A 19 -8.34 -12.44 -1.31
CA SER A 19 -8.62 -11.04 -0.92
C SER A 19 -8.20 -10.72 0.51
N SER A 20 -8.07 -11.72 1.38
CA SER A 20 -7.51 -11.57 2.73
C SER A 20 -5.98 -11.59 2.72
N ALA A 21 -5.38 -12.43 1.88
CA ALA A 21 -3.93 -12.53 1.73
C ALA A 21 -3.32 -11.32 1.01
N VAL A 22 -4.04 -10.78 0.01
CA VAL A 22 -3.63 -9.59 -0.73
C VAL A 22 -4.37 -8.38 -0.16
N ALA A 23 -3.90 -7.87 0.98
CA ALA A 23 -4.44 -6.71 1.68
C ALA A 23 -3.29 -5.92 2.35
N PRO A 24 -3.42 -4.61 2.55
CA PRO A 24 -4.52 -3.73 2.13
C PRO A 24 -4.51 -3.44 0.61
N ARG A 25 -5.70 -3.31 0.02
CA ARG A 25 -5.85 -2.95 -1.39
C ARG A 25 -6.38 -1.53 -1.53
N PRO A 26 -5.79 -0.67 -2.37
CA PRO A 26 -6.35 0.63 -2.66
C PRO A 26 -7.71 0.49 -3.35
N ILE A 27 -8.52 1.56 -3.31
CA ILE A 27 -9.88 1.57 -3.85
C ILE A 27 -9.96 2.61 -4.97
N ALA A 28 -10.33 2.16 -6.16
CA ALA A 28 -10.74 3.02 -7.27
C ALA A 28 -12.26 3.24 -7.18
N LEU A 29 -12.71 4.43 -6.81
CA LEU A 29 -14.10 4.83 -6.99
C LEU A 29 -14.25 5.32 -8.43
N ALA A 30 -14.62 4.38 -9.31
CA ALA A 30 -14.66 4.59 -10.75
C ALA A 30 -16.01 5.20 -11.18
N SER A 31 -15.92 6.38 -11.80
CA SER A 31 -17.03 7.03 -12.47
C SER A 31 -16.96 6.78 -13.97
N SER A 32 -18.06 6.37 -14.57
CA SER A 32 -18.22 6.12 -15.99
C SER A 32 -19.57 6.65 -16.48
N ILE A 33 -19.76 6.74 -17.79
CA ILE A 33 -21.05 7.03 -18.39
C ILE A 33 -21.37 5.98 -19.44
N ASP A 34 -22.66 5.73 -19.67
CA ASP A 34 -23.10 4.93 -20.81
C ASP A 34 -23.12 5.73 -22.12
N ALA A 35 -23.55 5.10 -23.20
CA ALA A 35 -23.62 5.75 -24.53
C ALA A 35 -24.57 6.96 -24.56
N ASP A 36 -25.60 6.95 -23.72
CA ASP A 36 -26.59 8.03 -23.60
C ASP A 36 -26.16 9.13 -22.62
N GLY A 37 -25.00 8.97 -21.97
CA GLY A 37 -24.45 9.93 -21.01
C GLY A 37 -24.93 9.74 -19.57
N ASN A 38 -25.66 8.67 -19.26
CA ASN A 38 -26.10 8.39 -17.91
C ASN A 38 -24.90 8.02 -17.01
N PRO A 39 -24.74 8.68 -15.86
CA PRO A 39 -23.61 8.45 -14.98
C PRO A 39 -23.77 7.13 -14.20
N ASN A 40 -22.63 6.49 -13.94
CA ASN A 40 -22.49 5.33 -13.07
C ASN A 40 -21.27 5.49 -12.18
N LEU A 41 -21.39 5.11 -10.91
CA LEU A 41 -20.30 5.21 -9.92
C LEU A 41 -20.19 3.90 -9.12
N SER A 42 -19.02 3.27 -9.15
CA SER A 42 -18.81 2.00 -8.44
C SER A 42 -17.37 1.86 -7.93
N PRO A 43 -17.15 1.35 -6.69
CA PRO A 43 -15.82 1.10 -6.17
C PRO A 43 -15.26 -0.26 -6.60
N PHE A 44 -13.94 -0.29 -6.82
CA PHE A 44 -13.17 -1.48 -7.16
C PHE A 44 -11.89 -1.52 -6.32
N SER A 45 -11.62 -2.64 -5.65
CA SER A 45 -10.41 -2.84 -4.86
C SER A 45 -9.38 -3.78 -5.49
N PHE A 46 -9.67 -4.33 -6.66
CA PHE A 46 -8.63 -4.90 -7.52
C PHE A 46 -8.10 -3.78 -8.40
N TYR A 47 -7.19 -2.98 -7.82
CA TYR A 47 -6.75 -1.71 -8.38
C TYR A 47 -5.33 -1.37 -7.91
N ASN A 48 -4.50 -0.83 -8.82
CA ASN A 48 -3.20 -0.24 -8.47
C ASN A 48 -2.65 0.63 -9.60
N ILE A 49 -1.48 1.30 -9.33
CA ILE A 49 -0.61 1.92 -10.34
C ILE A 49 0.37 0.89 -10.90
N PHE A 50 0.56 0.88 -12.23
CA PHE A 50 1.42 -0.09 -12.91
C PHE A 50 2.54 0.52 -13.74
N SER A 51 2.45 1.81 -14.08
CA SER A 51 3.51 2.54 -14.80
C SER A 51 3.42 4.03 -14.50
N ALA A 52 4.57 4.69 -14.49
CA ALA A 52 4.66 6.16 -14.39
C ALA A 52 4.91 6.82 -15.75
N ASN A 53 5.43 6.08 -16.74
CA ASN A 53 5.66 6.58 -18.09
C ASN A 53 5.44 5.47 -19.14
N PRO A 54 4.28 5.47 -19.83
CA PRO A 54 3.11 6.31 -19.58
C PRO A 54 2.48 6.05 -18.20
N PRO A 55 1.70 7.01 -17.65
CA PRO A 55 1.08 6.86 -16.32
C PRO A 55 -0.14 5.93 -16.42
N ILE A 56 0.02 4.68 -15.99
CA ILE A 56 -1.00 3.62 -16.12
C ILE A 56 -1.54 3.21 -14.77
N LEU A 57 -2.86 3.24 -14.66
CA LEU A 57 -3.65 2.61 -13.62
C LEU A 57 -4.37 1.38 -14.20
N ILE A 58 -4.52 0.34 -13.38
CA ILE A 58 -5.35 -0.81 -13.75
C ILE A 58 -6.33 -1.08 -12.62
N PHE A 59 -7.62 -1.21 -12.95
CA PHE A 59 -8.62 -1.76 -12.06
C PHE A 59 -9.34 -2.93 -12.73
N SER A 60 -9.93 -3.83 -11.94
CA SER A 60 -10.51 -5.05 -12.48
C SER A 60 -11.94 -5.29 -11.97
N PRO A 61 -12.95 -4.94 -12.77
CA PRO A 61 -14.31 -5.39 -12.55
C PRO A 61 -14.41 -6.91 -12.78
N ALA A 62 -14.64 -7.67 -11.70
CA ALA A 62 -14.82 -9.10 -11.82
C ALA A 62 -16.27 -9.45 -12.22
N ARG A 63 -16.43 -10.57 -12.95
CA ARG A 63 -17.73 -11.18 -13.21
C ARG A 63 -18.33 -11.69 -11.89
N ARG A 64 -19.64 -11.49 -11.71
CA ARG A 64 -20.30 -11.89 -10.45
C ARG A 64 -20.25 -13.40 -10.27
N VAL A 65 -19.88 -13.85 -9.07
CA VAL A 65 -19.82 -15.28 -8.74
C VAL A 65 -21.21 -15.91 -8.75
N ARG A 66 -22.26 -15.14 -8.40
CA ARG A 66 -23.65 -15.60 -8.31
C ARG A 66 -24.21 -16.02 -9.67
N ASP A 67 -24.10 -15.17 -10.68
CA ASP A 67 -24.84 -15.26 -11.93
C ASP A 67 -24.02 -15.07 -13.20
N ASN A 68 -22.70 -14.87 -13.07
CA ASN A 68 -21.78 -14.61 -14.17
C ASN A 68 -22.02 -13.28 -14.92
N THR A 69 -22.82 -12.37 -14.37
CA THR A 69 -23.04 -11.05 -14.96
C THR A 69 -21.86 -10.11 -14.73
N THR A 70 -21.76 -9.05 -15.50
CA THR A 70 -20.76 -7.99 -15.37
C THR A 70 -21.36 -6.73 -14.76
N LYS A 71 -20.51 -5.84 -14.24
CA LYS A 71 -20.94 -4.54 -13.73
C LYS A 71 -21.14 -3.54 -14.87
N HIS A 72 -22.06 -2.58 -14.70
CA HIS A 72 -22.35 -1.54 -15.68
C HIS A 72 -21.10 -0.75 -16.06
N THR A 73 -20.21 -0.47 -15.10
CA THR A 73 -18.91 0.18 -15.34
C THR A 73 -18.11 -0.50 -16.45
N LEU A 74 -18.10 -1.85 -16.52
CA LEU A 74 -17.36 -2.56 -17.57
C LEU A 74 -17.97 -2.32 -18.96
N HIS A 75 -19.30 -2.32 -19.07
CA HIS A 75 -19.98 -2.00 -20.32
C HIS A 75 -19.72 -0.55 -20.74
N ASN A 76 -19.80 0.38 -19.80
CA ASN A 76 -19.58 1.80 -20.05
C ASN A 76 -18.18 2.07 -20.56
N VAL A 77 -17.14 1.55 -19.88
CA VAL A 77 -15.74 1.77 -20.31
C VAL A 77 -15.42 1.08 -21.63
N ALA A 78 -16.11 -0.02 -21.97
CA ALA A 78 -15.97 -0.66 -23.27
C ALA A 78 -16.62 0.15 -24.41
N ALA A 79 -17.70 0.87 -24.13
CA ALA A 79 -18.39 1.69 -25.12
C ALA A 79 -17.74 3.07 -25.32
N ILE A 80 -17.21 3.66 -24.24
CA ILE A 80 -16.81 5.07 -24.22
C ILE A 80 -15.28 5.27 -24.19
N ASN A 81 -14.53 4.26 -23.68
CA ASN A 81 -13.07 4.32 -23.48
C ASN A 81 -12.60 5.45 -22.55
N GLU A 82 -13.44 5.90 -21.64
CA GLU A 82 -13.15 6.96 -20.67
C GLU A 82 -13.63 6.58 -19.28
N VAL A 83 -12.89 6.97 -18.25
CA VAL A 83 -13.22 6.74 -16.84
C VAL A 83 -12.57 7.81 -15.98
N VAL A 84 -13.20 8.16 -14.87
CA VAL A 84 -12.57 8.94 -13.80
C VAL A 84 -12.37 8.06 -12.59
N ILE A 85 -11.13 7.99 -12.10
CA ILE A 85 -10.80 7.29 -10.86
C ILE A 85 -10.71 8.32 -9.74
N ASN A 86 -11.61 8.20 -8.77
CA ASN A 86 -11.66 9.07 -7.59
C ASN A 86 -11.07 8.31 -6.40
N VAL A 87 -10.16 8.97 -5.67
CA VAL A 87 -9.51 8.41 -4.49
C VAL A 87 -10.46 8.45 -3.31
N VAL A 88 -10.44 7.41 -2.48
CA VAL A 88 -11.34 7.27 -1.34
C VAL A 88 -10.60 7.60 -0.05
N SER A 89 -10.96 8.72 0.59
CA SER A 89 -10.56 9.07 1.95
C SER A 89 -11.52 8.49 2.99
N TYR A 90 -11.14 8.56 4.26
CA TYR A 90 -11.97 8.10 5.36
C TYR A 90 -13.32 8.84 5.44
N ASP A 91 -13.33 10.13 5.10
CA ASP A 91 -14.53 10.97 5.19
C ASP A 91 -15.65 10.53 4.26
N ILE A 92 -15.34 9.86 3.14
CA ILE A 92 -16.33 9.43 2.15
C ILE A 92 -16.56 7.91 2.12
N ILE A 93 -16.00 7.15 3.08
CA ILE A 93 -16.03 5.68 3.07
C ILE A 93 -17.45 5.10 3.07
N GLN A 94 -18.39 5.70 3.82
CA GLN A 94 -19.77 5.20 3.91
C GLN A 94 -20.55 5.49 2.62
N GLN A 95 -20.37 6.66 2.04
CA GLN A 95 -20.96 7.02 0.76
C GLN A 95 -20.42 6.11 -0.36
N MET A 96 -19.09 5.90 -0.39
CA MET A 96 -18.45 4.96 -1.32
C MET A 96 -19.01 3.53 -1.14
N SER A 97 -19.17 3.07 0.10
CA SER A 97 -19.75 1.76 0.38
C SER A 97 -21.18 1.64 -0.17
N LEU A 98 -21.99 2.68 0.01
CA LEU A 98 -23.35 2.73 -0.51
C LEU A 98 -23.40 2.70 -2.05
N SER A 99 -22.47 3.37 -2.74
CA SER A 99 -22.35 3.33 -4.21
C SER A 99 -22.00 1.93 -4.77
N SER A 100 -21.59 0.99 -3.91
CA SER A 100 -21.35 -0.40 -4.31
C SER A 100 -22.60 -1.26 -4.48
N THR A 101 -23.76 -0.73 -4.06
CA THR A 101 -25.07 -1.42 -4.17
C THR A 101 -25.38 -1.75 -5.63
N GLU A 102 -25.92 -2.95 -5.85
CA GLU A 102 -26.31 -3.40 -7.19
C GLU A 102 -27.65 -2.78 -7.60
N TYR A 103 -27.63 -1.51 -7.95
CA TYR A 103 -28.79 -0.83 -8.50
C TYR A 103 -29.09 -1.29 -9.94
N ALA A 104 -30.33 -1.11 -10.39
CA ALA A 104 -30.73 -1.36 -11.77
C ALA A 104 -29.97 -0.42 -12.73
N GLN A 105 -29.88 -0.84 -13.99
CA GLN A 105 -29.29 0.00 -15.04
C GLN A 105 -30.04 1.35 -15.14
N GLY A 106 -29.28 2.43 -15.34
CA GLY A 106 -29.80 3.79 -15.42
C GLY A 106 -30.02 4.48 -14.06
N VAL A 107 -29.84 3.77 -12.93
CA VAL A 107 -29.86 4.41 -11.63
C VAL A 107 -28.51 5.12 -11.39
N ASN A 108 -28.57 6.39 -11.03
CA ASN A 108 -27.42 7.22 -10.75
C ASN A 108 -26.93 7.02 -9.30
N GLU A 109 -25.81 6.34 -9.12
CA GLU A 109 -25.23 6.06 -7.81
C GLU A 109 -24.67 7.31 -7.12
N PHE A 110 -24.31 8.37 -7.84
CA PHE A 110 -23.98 9.65 -7.23
C PHE A 110 -25.13 10.17 -6.37
N ASN A 111 -26.33 10.18 -6.94
CA ASN A 111 -27.53 10.61 -6.21
C ASN A 111 -27.85 9.68 -5.05
N LYS A 112 -27.71 8.36 -5.25
CA LYS A 112 -27.97 7.35 -4.20
C LYS A 112 -27.03 7.47 -3.02
N ALA A 113 -25.77 7.75 -3.30
CA ALA A 113 -24.72 7.88 -2.28
C ALA A 113 -24.57 9.33 -1.75
N GLY A 114 -25.28 10.30 -2.32
CA GLY A 114 -25.20 11.70 -1.95
C GLY A 114 -23.89 12.37 -2.35
N PHE A 115 -23.30 11.94 -3.47
CA PHE A 115 -22.12 12.56 -4.05
C PHE A 115 -22.48 13.67 -5.04
N THR A 116 -21.65 14.70 -5.08
CA THR A 116 -21.76 15.82 -6.03
C THR A 116 -20.98 15.54 -7.30
N MET A 117 -21.66 15.58 -8.46
CA MET A 117 -21.02 15.44 -9.75
C MET A 117 -20.31 16.74 -10.16
N LEU A 118 -19.01 16.65 -10.45
CA LEU A 118 -18.23 17.72 -11.09
C LEU A 118 -17.93 17.35 -12.54
N LYS A 119 -18.07 18.31 -13.43
CA LYS A 119 -17.69 18.12 -14.83
C LYS A 119 -16.17 17.90 -14.93
N SER A 120 -15.75 16.92 -15.72
CA SER A 120 -14.35 16.69 -16.07
C SER A 120 -13.87 17.68 -17.14
N ASP A 121 -12.56 17.82 -17.26
CA ASP A 121 -11.94 18.77 -18.20
C ASP A 121 -11.63 18.09 -19.56
N LEU A 122 -11.21 16.82 -19.54
CA LEU A 122 -10.70 16.11 -20.71
C LEU A 122 -11.55 14.89 -21.10
N VAL A 123 -12.36 14.36 -20.19
CA VAL A 123 -13.19 13.17 -20.42
C VAL A 123 -14.66 13.47 -20.10
N ARG A 124 -15.57 12.63 -20.58
CA ARG A 124 -17.02 12.82 -20.35
C ARG A 124 -17.52 12.40 -18.97
N PRO A 125 -17.04 11.30 -18.36
CA PRO A 125 -17.47 10.90 -17.02
C PRO A 125 -17.21 11.99 -15.99
N PHE A 126 -18.11 12.10 -15.00
CA PHE A 126 -18.03 13.10 -13.94
C PHE A 126 -16.98 12.74 -12.88
N ARG A 127 -16.37 13.75 -12.28
CA ARG A 127 -15.57 13.62 -11.05
C ARG A 127 -16.48 13.65 -9.83
N VAL A 128 -16.02 13.07 -8.72
CA VAL A 128 -16.68 13.16 -7.40
C VAL A 128 -16.11 14.36 -6.64
N ALA A 129 -16.94 15.35 -6.32
CA ALA A 129 -16.49 16.60 -5.68
C ALA A 129 -15.84 16.36 -4.31
N GLU A 130 -16.36 15.41 -3.55
CA GLU A 130 -15.91 15.07 -2.19
C GLU A 130 -14.60 14.25 -2.18
N SER A 131 -14.19 13.70 -3.34
CA SER A 131 -12.92 12.98 -3.44
C SER A 131 -11.74 13.96 -3.42
N PRO A 132 -10.73 13.75 -2.55
CA PRO A 132 -9.59 14.65 -2.47
C PRO A 132 -8.65 14.59 -3.68
N ILE A 133 -8.69 13.49 -4.46
CA ILE A 133 -7.91 13.33 -5.69
C ILE A 133 -8.77 12.65 -6.74
N GLN A 134 -8.82 13.24 -7.94
CA GLN A 134 -9.57 12.69 -9.06
C GLN A 134 -8.64 12.60 -10.29
N MET A 135 -8.67 11.47 -10.99
CA MET A 135 -7.82 11.18 -12.15
C MET A 135 -8.69 10.92 -13.37
N GLU A 136 -8.62 11.80 -14.35
CA GLU A 136 -9.26 11.63 -15.64
C GLU A 136 -8.43 10.69 -16.50
N CYS A 137 -9.03 9.64 -17.00
CA CYS A 137 -8.32 8.56 -17.67
C CYS A 137 -8.96 8.17 -19.01
N ARG A 138 -8.11 7.82 -19.97
CA ARG A 138 -8.48 7.10 -21.20
C ARG A 138 -8.25 5.61 -20.99
N VAL A 139 -9.20 4.78 -21.39
CA VAL A 139 -9.04 3.33 -21.38
C VAL A 139 -8.31 2.91 -22.67
N ASN A 140 -7.11 2.35 -22.51
CA ASN A 140 -6.28 1.90 -23.63
C ASN A 140 -6.61 0.46 -24.03
N GLU A 141 -6.94 -0.39 -23.05
CA GLU A 141 -7.23 -1.81 -23.29
C GLU A 141 -8.15 -2.36 -22.19
N ILE A 142 -9.03 -3.28 -22.57
CA ILE A 142 -9.79 -4.13 -21.65
C ILE A 142 -9.40 -5.57 -21.94
N LYS A 143 -8.71 -6.22 -20.99
CA LYS A 143 -8.24 -7.60 -21.12
C LYS A 143 -9.01 -8.54 -20.22
N PRO A 144 -9.93 -9.37 -20.73
CA PRO A 144 -10.57 -10.43 -19.97
C PRO A 144 -9.54 -11.47 -19.49
N LEU A 145 -9.61 -11.87 -18.22
CA LEU A 145 -8.79 -12.95 -17.67
C LEU A 145 -9.48 -14.31 -17.73
N GLY A 146 -10.75 -14.33 -18.11
CA GLY A 146 -11.58 -15.49 -18.29
C GLY A 146 -13.03 -15.09 -18.56
N GLN A 147 -13.88 -16.08 -18.83
CA GLN A 147 -15.31 -15.88 -19.16
C GLN A 147 -16.24 -16.40 -18.06
N ASP A 148 -15.71 -17.11 -17.09
CA ASP A 148 -16.48 -17.76 -16.04
C ASP A 148 -16.69 -16.86 -14.81
N LYS A 149 -17.54 -17.33 -13.91
CA LYS A 149 -17.83 -16.68 -12.62
C LYS A 149 -16.56 -16.33 -11.87
N GLY A 150 -16.46 -15.09 -11.38
CA GLY A 150 -15.32 -14.60 -10.63
C GLY A 150 -14.14 -14.15 -11.49
N ALA A 151 -14.15 -14.36 -12.81
CA ALA A 151 -13.08 -13.90 -13.70
C ALA A 151 -13.01 -12.37 -13.72
N GLY A 152 -11.79 -11.83 -13.60
CA GLY A 152 -11.50 -10.41 -13.69
C GLY A 152 -11.45 -9.91 -15.14
N ASN A 153 -11.60 -8.59 -15.30
CA ASN A 153 -11.37 -7.90 -16.57
C ASN A 153 -10.44 -6.74 -16.29
N LEU A 154 -9.20 -6.80 -16.74
CA LEU A 154 -8.25 -5.71 -16.54
C LEU A 154 -8.67 -4.53 -17.41
N VAL A 155 -9.00 -3.42 -16.79
CA VAL A 155 -9.24 -2.14 -17.46
C VAL A 155 -7.96 -1.32 -17.31
N ILE A 156 -7.20 -1.20 -18.40
CA ILE A 156 -5.90 -0.53 -18.45
C ILE A 156 -6.13 0.90 -18.86
N CYS A 157 -5.86 1.84 -17.96
CA CYS A 157 -6.18 3.24 -18.11
C CYS A 157 -4.92 4.10 -18.09
N GLU A 158 -4.78 5.00 -19.04
CA GLU A 158 -3.77 6.06 -19.03
C GLU A 158 -4.35 7.31 -18.36
N VAL A 159 -3.66 7.84 -17.37
CA VAL A 159 -4.03 9.07 -16.68
C VAL A 159 -3.70 10.26 -17.56
N LEU A 160 -4.73 11.05 -17.91
CA LEU A 160 -4.62 12.24 -18.74
C LEU A 160 -4.48 13.52 -17.89
N LYS A 161 -5.16 13.55 -16.75
CA LYS A 161 -5.15 14.69 -15.82
C LYS A 161 -5.41 14.26 -14.40
N VAL A 162 -4.72 14.90 -13.46
CA VAL A 162 -4.90 14.69 -12.02
C VAL A 162 -5.37 16.01 -11.39
N HIS A 163 -6.44 15.94 -10.63
CA HIS A 163 -6.93 17.03 -9.79
C HIS A 163 -6.65 16.66 -8.33
N VAL A 164 -6.01 17.56 -7.60
CA VAL A 164 -5.68 17.37 -6.18
C VAL A 164 -6.23 18.53 -5.38
N SER A 165 -6.97 18.24 -4.33
CA SER A 165 -7.45 19.26 -3.39
C SER A 165 -6.27 19.90 -2.65
N ASN A 166 -6.28 21.23 -2.54
CA ASN A 166 -5.26 21.94 -1.76
C ASN A 166 -5.24 21.52 -0.29
N ALA A 167 -6.35 21.00 0.23
CA ALA A 167 -6.43 20.53 1.62
C ALA A 167 -5.51 19.35 1.93
N VAL A 168 -5.13 18.56 0.91
CA VAL A 168 -4.24 17.40 1.07
C VAL A 168 -2.83 17.64 0.53
N MET A 169 -2.49 18.89 0.19
CA MET A 169 -1.15 19.26 -0.24
C MET A 169 -0.26 19.58 0.96
N ALA A 170 1.00 19.15 0.91
CA ALA A 170 2.06 19.59 1.80
C ALA A 170 2.74 20.87 1.26
N GLU A 171 3.49 21.58 2.11
CA GLU A 171 4.17 22.84 1.74
C GLU A 171 5.18 22.69 0.58
N ASN A 172 5.76 21.51 0.41
CA ASN A 172 6.70 21.18 -0.66
C ASN A 172 6.04 20.76 -1.97
N ASN A 173 4.73 21.01 -2.15
CA ASN A 173 3.92 20.60 -3.29
C ASN A 173 3.83 19.08 -3.52
N THR A 174 4.04 18.26 -2.49
CA THR A 174 3.73 16.83 -2.51
C THR A 174 2.39 16.57 -1.84
N ILE A 175 1.87 15.34 -1.98
CA ILE A 175 0.66 14.91 -1.27
C ILE A 175 1.04 14.56 0.16
N ASP A 176 0.36 15.18 1.11
CA ASP A 176 0.42 14.84 2.53
C ASP A 176 -0.47 13.60 2.77
N GLN A 177 0.16 12.47 3.03
CA GLN A 177 -0.55 11.18 3.18
C GLN A 177 -1.41 11.12 4.45
N GLU A 178 -1.04 11.85 5.51
CA GLU A 178 -1.85 11.93 6.73
C GLU A 178 -3.10 12.76 6.51
N LYS A 179 -2.98 13.91 5.83
CA LYS A 179 -4.14 14.74 5.46
C LYS A 179 -5.04 14.05 4.44
N LEU A 180 -4.46 13.27 3.54
CA LEU A 180 -5.20 12.51 2.54
C LEU A 180 -6.08 11.42 3.17
N ASP A 181 -5.66 10.86 4.30
CA ASP A 181 -6.41 9.91 5.13
C ASP A 181 -7.06 8.77 4.33
N LEU A 182 -6.24 8.10 3.53
CA LEU A 182 -6.68 7.03 2.65
C LEU A 182 -7.30 5.87 3.41
N VAL A 183 -8.27 5.22 2.76
CA VAL A 183 -8.77 3.92 3.19
C VAL A 183 -8.46 2.86 2.15
N ALA A 184 -8.23 1.65 2.63
CA ALA A 184 -7.96 0.48 1.81
C ALA A 184 -8.88 -0.67 2.17
N ARG A 185 -9.14 -1.57 1.22
CA ARG A 185 -9.97 -2.76 1.44
C ARG A 185 -9.14 -3.89 2.03
N GLY A 186 -9.62 -4.46 3.14
CA GLY A 186 -9.15 -5.72 3.70
C GLY A 186 -9.87 -6.93 3.15
N GLY A 187 -9.77 -8.06 3.83
CA GLY A 187 -10.63 -9.23 3.58
C GLY A 187 -12.04 -9.05 4.16
N GLY A 188 -13.00 -9.78 3.63
CA GLY A 188 -14.40 -9.74 4.11
C GLY A 188 -14.97 -8.33 4.07
N SER A 189 -15.50 -7.85 5.19
CA SER A 189 -16.09 -6.51 5.32
C SER A 189 -15.15 -5.48 5.95
N TYR A 190 -13.85 -5.82 6.12
CA TYR A 190 -12.90 -4.94 6.77
C TYR A 190 -12.33 -3.88 5.82
N TYR A 191 -12.11 -2.70 6.37
CA TYR A 191 -11.36 -1.60 5.78
C TYR A 191 -10.20 -1.21 6.71
N ILE A 192 -9.16 -0.65 6.14
CA ILE A 192 -7.97 -0.20 6.85
C ILE A 192 -7.84 1.29 6.60
N ARG A 193 -7.76 2.08 7.67
CA ARG A 193 -7.45 3.49 7.61
C ARG A 193 -5.93 3.63 7.59
N ALA A 194 -5.38 4.20 6.52
CA ALA A 194 -3.93 4.23 6.33
C ALA A 194 -3.24 5.20 7.29
N ARG A 195 -3.90 6.31 7.64
CA ARG A 195 -3.36 7.38 8.50
C ARG A 195 -2.72 6.86 9.79
N ASP A 196 -3.37 5.89 10.44
CA ASP A 196 -2.96 5.40 11.75
C ASP A 196 -1.84 4.34 11.67
N GLY A 197 -1.40 3.95 10.47
CA GLY A 197 -0.45 2.85 10.25
C GLY A 197 0.81 3.24 9.46
N PHE A 198 1.07 4.51 9.20
CA PHE A 198 2.30 4.91 8.52
C PHE A 198 3.52 4.69 9.41
N LEU A 199 4.50 3.99 8.85
CA LEU A 199 5.83 3.88 9.44
C LEU A 199 6.88 4.16 8.36
N GLU A 200 7.89 4.94 8.71
CA GLU A 200 8.98 5.24 7.81
C GLU A 200 10.06 4.16 7.89
N ILE A 201 10.36 3.56 6.74
CA ILE A 201 11.47 2.62 6.58
C ILE A 201 12.44 3.26 5.58
N PRO A 202 13.65 3.69 6.02
CA PRO A 202 14.65 4.23 5.12
C PRO A 202 15.03 3.20 4.05
N LYS A 203 14.97 3.61 2.78
CA LYS A 203 15.39 2.76 1.67
C LYS A 203 16.86 3.00 1.33
N PRO A 204 17.65 1.96 1.08
CA PRO A 204 19.05 2.10 0.64
C PRO A 204 19.10 2.49 -0.84
N LEU A 205 18.60 3.71 -1.18
CA LEU A 205 18.49 4.16 -2.58
C LEU A 205 19.82 4.62 -3.19
N ARG A 206 20.77 5.00 -2.37
CA ARG A 206 22.06 5.59 -2.78
C ARG A 206 23.27 4.86 -2.20
N SER A 207 23.05 3.93 -1.31
CA SER A 207 24.04 3.16 -0.61
C SER A 207 23.80 1.66 -0.80
N ILE A 208 24.86 0.89 -0.83
CA ILE A 208 24.77 -0.57 -0.85
C ILE A 208 25.04 -1.05 0.57
N GLY A 209 23.99 -1.56 1.22
CA GLY A 209 24.12 -2.19 2.53
C GLY A 209 25.00 -3.42 2.46
N ILE A 210 25.76 -3.69 3.55
CA ILE A 210 26.68 -4.87 3.63
C ILE A 210 25.93 -6.20 3.51
N GLY A 211 24.61 -6.22 3.79
CA GLY A 211 23.81 -7.44 3.78
C GLY A 211 23.91 -8.26 5.05
N VAL A 212 22.92 -9.11 5.28
CA VAL A 212 22.86 -10.00 6.46
C VAL A 212 23.93 -11.09 6.41
N ASP A 213 24.32 -11.53 5.21
CA ASP A 213 25.37 -12.52 4.98
C ASP A 213 26.77 -12.07 5.45
N MET A 214 27.01 -10.76 5.46
CA MET A 214 28.25 -10.15 5.91
C MET A 214 28.29 -9.84 7.42
N LEU A 215 27.19 -10.05 8.15
CA LEU A 215 27.16 -9.86 9.59
C LEU A 215 28.02 -10.93 10.30
N PRO A 216 28.69 -10.60 11.42
CA PRO A 216 29.39 -11.58 12.25
C PRO A 216 28.48 -12.77 12.60
N GLU A 217 29.05 -13.98 12.60
CA GLU A 217 28.27 -15.19 12.81
C GLU A 217 27.50 -15.18 14.14
N SER A 218 28.11 -14.64 15.20
CA SER A 218 27.46 -14.50 16.51
C SER A 218 26.21 -13.63 16.45
N VAL A 219 26.21 -12.57 15.65
CA VAL A 219 25.06 -11.67 15.43
C VAL A 219 24.03 -12.37 14.57
N ARG A 220 24.45 -12.95 13.45
CA ARG A 220 23.58 -13.62 12.48
C ARG A 220 22.81 -14.82 13.06
N LYS A 221 23.45 -15.56 13.99
CA LYS A 221 22.87 -16.71 14.67
C LYS A 221 22.26 -16.35 16.04
N SER A 222 21.98 -15.08 16.30
CA SER A 222 21.35 -14.64 17.55
C SER A 222 19.97 -15.27 17.74
N ASN A 223 19.69 -15.76 18.94
CA ASN A 223 18.34 -16.16 19.34
C ASN A 223 17.48 -15.00 19.86
N ILE A 224 18.05 -13.78 19.92
CA ILE A 224 17.42 -12.56 20.46
C ILE A 224 17.04 -11.61 19.36
N LEU A 225 17.96 -11.41 18.40
CA LEU A 225 17.74 -10.52 17.25
C LEU A 225 16.81 -11.19 16.23
N THR A 226 15.78 -10.49 15.82
CA THR A 226 14.84 -10.93 14.79
C THR A 226 15.41 -10.74 13.38
N GLY A 227 14.76 -11.31 12.36
CA GLY A 227 15.12 -11.04 10.96
C GLY A 227 15.05 -9.55 10.59
N ASN A 228 14.11 -8.78 11.20
CA ASN A 228 14.04 -7.33 11.00
C ASN A 228 15.24 -6.61 11.64
N ASP A 229 15.68 -7.03 12.82
CA ASP A 229 16.87 -6.48 13.47
C ASP A 229 18.12 -6.72 12.62
N LEU A 230 18.28 -7.95 12.10
CA LEU A 230 19.37 -8.29 11.19
C LEU A 230 19.31 -7.50 9.88
N GLY A 231 18.10 -7.25 9.36
CA GLY A 231 17.88 -6.40 8.19
C GLY A 231 18.32 -4.96 8.42
N LEU A 232 18.01 -4.37 9.58
CA LEU A 232 18.48 -3.03 9.96
C LEU A 232 19.99 -2.98 10.06
N LEU A 233 20.61 -3.97 10.73
CA LEU A 233 22.05 -4.07 10.87
C LEU A 233 22.77 -4.25 9.53
N GLY A 234 22.18 -5.01 8.60
CA GLY A 234 22.75 -5.24 7.26
C GLY A 234 22.53 -4.09 6.28
N ASN A 235 21.71 -3.10 6.64
CA ASN A 235 21.42 -1.95 5.77
C ASN A 235 22.43 -0.77 5.95
N VAL A 236 23.55 -0.97 6.60
CA VAL A 236 24.64 0.02 6.68
C VAL A 236 25.64 -0.20 5.54
N GLU A 237 26.28 0.86 5.04
CA GLU A 237 27.31 0.76 3.99
C GLU A 237 28.59 0.11 4.49
N ALA A 238 28.92 0.35 5.76
CA ALA A 238 30.08 -0.20 6.44
C ALA A 238 29.82 -0.30 7.94
N LEU A 239 30.57 -1.14 8.62
CA LEU A 239 30.59 -1.18 10.07
C LEU A 239 31.14 0.14 10.64
N PRO A 240 30.75 0.53 11.87
CA PRO A 240 31.30 1.71 12.53
C PRO A 240 32.82 1.63 12.61
N THR A 241 33.46 2.76 12.39
CA THR A 241 34.94 2.85 12.53
C THR A 241 35.35 2.62 13.99
N LYS A 242 36.64 2.30 14.17
CA LYS A 242 37.21 2.13 15.51
C LYS A 242 37.06 3.40 16.33
N GLU A 243 37.32 4.56 15.70
CA GLU A 243 37.21 5.88 16.32
C GLU A 243 35.78 6.17 16.78
N TYR A 244 34.77 5.84 15.95
CA TYR A 244 33.37 5.99 16.33
C TYR A 244 33.00 5.10 17.52
N THR A 245 33.41 3.83 17.48
CA THR A 245 33.16 2.88 18.55
C THR A 245 33.83 3.29 19.87
N GLU A 246 35.07 3.79 19.83
CA GLU A 246 35.75 4.31 21.01
C GLU A 246 35.08 5.57 21.57
N ALA A 247 34.65 6.50 20.69
CA ALA A 247 33.92 7.69 21.10
C ALA A 247 32.58 7.35 21.76
N PHE A 248 31.86 6.38 21.22
CA PHE A 248 30.62 5.86 21.82
C PHE A 248 30.85 5.39 23.26
N TRP A 249 31.86 4.56 23.50
CA TRP A 249 32.13 4.00 24.83
C TRP A 249 32.71 5.02 25.81
N LYS A 250 33.26 6.15 25.37
CA LYS A 250 33.71 7.25 26.23
C LYS A 250 32.57 8.13 26.77
N GLN A 251 31.39 8.04 26.21
CA GLN A 251 30.22 8.79 26.71
C GLN A 251 29.85 8.32 28.13
N PRO A 252 29.54 9.25 29.08
CA PRO A 252 29.24 8.88 30.46
C PRO A 252 28.09 7.89 30.60
N SER A 253 27.05 8.04 29.78
CA SER A 253 25.88 7.13 29.76
C SER A 253 26.25 5.73 29.28
N GLN A 254 27.20 5.58 28.36
CA GLN A 254 27.60 4.32 27.75
C GLN A 254 28.73 3.63 28.54
N SER A 255 29.56 4.39 29.18
CA SER A 255 30.67 3.84 30.02
C SER A 255 30.13 2.99 31.18
N LEU A 256 28.95 3.33 31.74
CA LEU A 256 28.28 2.54 32.76
C LEU A 256 27.75 1.18 32.23
N LEU A 257 27.46 1.09 30.93
CA LEU A 257 27.00 -0.14 30.28
C LEU A 257 28.14 -1.15 30.09
N ILE A 258 29.40 -0.71 30.04
CA ILE A 258 30.57 -1.58 29.83
C ILE A 258 30.59 -2.72 30.85
N ASN A 259 30.31 -2.40 32.11
CA ASN A 259 30.34 -3.39 33.20
C ASN A 259 29.10 -4.28 33.26
N LYS A 260 28.01 -3.90 32.57
CA LYS A 260 26.75 -4.64 32.52
C LYS A 260 26.65 -5.58 31.31
N LEU A 261 27.39 -5.32 30.23
CA LEU A 261 27.34 -6.10 28.99
C LEU A 261 28.49 -7.12 28.92
N LYS A 262 28.47 -8.10 29.81
CA LYS A 262 29.53 -9.14 29.93
C LYS A 262 29.31 -10.31 28.98
N THR A 263 28.06 -10.67 28.73
CA THR A 263 27.71 -11.82 27.89
C THR A 263 27.28 -11.37 26.49
N THR A 264 27.30 -12.28 25.54
CA THR A 264 26.76 -12.06 24.18
C THR A 264 25.27 -11.77 24.22
N GLU A 265 24.52 -12.44 25.08
CA GLU A 265 23.09 -12.25 25.25
C GLU A 265 22.74 -10.84 25.74
N GLU A 266 23.45 -10.33 26.76
CA GLU A 266 23.26 -8.97 27.25
C GLU A 266 23.55 -7.92 26.17
N ARG A 267 24.55 -8.15 25.33
CA ARG A 267 24.86 -7.27 24.19
C ARG A 267 23.77 -7.32 23.13
N HIS A 268 23.27 -8.49 22.79
CA HIS A 268 22.18 -8.62 21.81
C HIS A 268 20.88 -7.97 22.30
N LEU A 269 20.54 -8.11 23.58
CA LEU A 269 19.39 -7.43 24.19
C LEU A 269 19.56 -5.92 24.12
N LYS A 270 20.73 -5.41 24.48
CA LYS A 270 20.99 -3.97 24.44
C LYS A 270 21.03 -3.41 23.01
N ALA A 271 21.59 -4.16 22.08
CA ALA A 271 21.57 -3.78 20.65
C ALA A 271 20.13 -3.71 20.13
N LYS A 272 19.28 -4.65 20.53
CA LYS A 272 17.85 -4.64 20.16
C LYS A 272 17.14 -3.38 20.66
N GLU A 273 17.38 -2.95 21.90
CA GLU A 273 16.84 -1.69 22.42
C GLU A 273 17.25 -0.47 21.56
N PHE A 274 18.51 -0.43 21.10
CA PHE A 274 18.97 0.62 20.19
C PHE A 274 18.32 0.54 18.82
N LEU A 275 18.11 -0.66 18.28
CA LEU A 275 17.43 -0.86 17.00
C LEU A 275 15.97 -0.44 17.05
N GLU A 276 15.26 -0.71 18.15
CA GLU A 276 13.89 -0.23 18.40
C GLU A 276 13.81 1.31 18.40
N GLN A 277 14.90 1.97 18.84
CA GLN A 277 15.05 3.44 18.81
C GLN A 277 15.61 3.96 17.47
N LYS A 278 15.78 3.10 16.46
CA LYS A 278 16.40 3.40 15.15
C LYS A 278 17.88 3.82 15.22
N ASN A 279 18.58 3.55 16.33
CA ASN A 279 19.99 3.87 16.55
C ASN A 279 20.89 2.71 16.11
N VAL A 280 20.98 2.47 14.79
CA VAL A 280 21.69 1.32 14.21
C VAL A 280 23.19 1.34 14.50
N LEU A 281 23.83 2.51 14.44
CA LEU A 281 25.29 2.64 14.70
C LEU A 281 25.62 2.32 16.17
N ASP A 282 24.79 2.76 17.10
CA ASP A 282 24.97 2.47 18.53
C ASP A 282 24.76 0.97 18.83
N ALA A 283 23.78 0.36 18.16
CA ALA A 283 23.59 -1.08 18.22
C ALA A 283 24.84 -1.83 17.74
N TRP A 284 25.46 -1.39 16.66
CA TRP A 284 26.72 -1.94 16.17
C TRP A 284 27.87 -1.76 17.16
N CYS A 285 27.99 -0.61 17.82
CA CYS A 285 29.03 -0.38 18.84
C CYS A 285 28.93 -1.41 19.98
N VAL A 286 27.71 -1.78 20.37
CA VAL A 286 27.48 -2.80 21.40
C VAL A 286 27.81 -4.20 20.91
N LEU A 287 27.41 -4.54 19.68
CA LEU A 287 27.62 -5.85 19.07
C LEU A 287 29.10 -6.14 18.77
N LEU A 288 29.83 -5.11 18.35
CA LEU A 288 31.27 -5.18 18.03
C LEU A 288 32.19 -5.09 19.27
N LYS A 289 31.61 -4.93 20.47
CA LYS A 289 32.41 -4.90 21.69
C LYS A 289 33.17 -6.23 21.86
N ILE A 290 34.47 -6.20 21.66
CA ILE A 290 35.35 -7.32 21.95
C ILE A 290 35.58 -7.34 23.46
N ASN A 291 35.35 -8.47 24.12
CA ASN A 291 35.86 -8.68 25.48
C ASN A 291 37.39 -8.79 25.35
N HIS A 292 38.11 -7.74 25.71
CA HIS A 292 39.50 -7.95 26.03
C HIS A 292 39.53 -8.90 27.23
N SER A 293 39.75 -10.20 26.97
CA SER A 293 40.13 -11.14 28.00
C SER A 293 41.41 -10.58 28.61
N THR A 294 41.36 -10.13 29.86
CA THR A 294 42.50 -9.84 30.71
C THR A 294 43.30 -11.11 30.96
#